data_7ab12c3d1a9afe74e129b267b613479a
#
_entry.id   7ab12c3d1a9afe74e129b267b613479a
#
_cell.length_a   1.000
_cell.length_b   1.000
_cell.length_c   1.000
_cell.angle_alpha   90.00
_cell.angle_beta   90.00
_cell.angle_gamma   90.00
#
_symmetry.space_group_name_H-M   'P 1'
#
loop_
_entity.id
_entity.type
_entity.pdbx_description
1 polymer ?
#
loop_
_entity_poly.entity_id
_entity_poly.type
_entity_poly.pdbx_seq_one_letter_code
_entity_poly.pdbx_strand_id
1 'polypeptide(L)'
;MQKKQRIPKNIKEQRTKKAKGASAYDEALYFLTPKARTVREVENRLDECNYSEGEIMAAIDRLRNNGLLNDEKFARDFIESRLNTKPVSRGKLRRQLREHFVENAVIDEALSAVSDETELSNAAAVGSKYFRQYSNLPLKERLRRTGSRLVSCGYAFDDVKTVLSELAENSEETGNSDEIPDEIEFLLRSAENGADDEE
;
A
#
# COMPACT_ATOMS: atom_id res chain seq x y z
N MET A 1 -28.10 5.82 -13.40
CA MET A 1 -27.70 6.73 -12.30
C MET A 1 -28.08 6.08 -10.98
N GLN A 2 -27.15 5.37 -10.32
CA GLN A 2 -27.42 4.78 -9.00
C GLN A 2 -27.13 5.83 -7.93
N LYS A 3 -28.15 6.19 -7.14
CA LYS A 3 -28.04 7.11 -6.01
C LYS A 3 -27.17 6.46 -4.92
N LYS A 4 -26.00 7.05 -4.61
CA LYS A 4 -25.22 6.70 -3.41
C LYS A 4 -26.12 6.87 -2.18
N GLN A 5 -26.48 5.76 -1.55
CA GLN A 5 -27.18 5.77 -0.27
C GLN A 5 -26.24 6.40 0.78
N ARG A 6 -26.65 7.53 1.31
CA ARG A 6 -25.97 8.16 2.47
C ARG A 6 -26.19 7.29 3.70
N ILE A 7 -25.12 6.75 4.26
CA ILE A 7 -25.15 6.05 5.56
C ILE A 7 -25.69 7.04 6.59
N PRO A 8 -26.77 6.70 7.33
CA PRO A 8 -27.35 7.59 8.32
C PRO A 8 -26.31 7.98 9.38
N LYS A 9 -26.23 9.26 9.74
CA LYS A 9 -25.33 9.79 10.78
C LYS A 9 -25.43 9.04 12.12
N ASN A 10 -26.61 8.48 12.42
CA ASN A 10 -26.91 7.75 13.64
C ASN A 10 -26.10 6.43 13.81
N ILE A 11 -25.67 5.79 12.72
CA ILE A 11 -24.84 4.57 12.79
C ILE A 11 -23.38 4.92 13.15
N LYS A 12 -22.88 6.11 12.76
CA LYS A 12 -21.55 6.59 13.17
C LYS A 12 -21.50 6.94 14.67
N GLU A 13 -22.52 7.60 15.20
CA GLU A 13 -22.61 7.96 16.62
C GLU A 13 -22.79 6.74 17.54
N GLN A 14 -23.42 5.67 17.08
CA GLN A 14 -23.58 4.43 17.87
C GLN A 14 -22.30 3.59 17.93
N ARG A 15 -21.37 3.76 16.98
CA ARG A 15 -20.09 3.05 16.94
C ARG A 15 -19.00 3.65 17.85
N THR A 16 -19.18 4.88 18.33
CA THR A 16 -18.20 5.62 19.15
C THR A 16 -18.55 5.68 20.63
N LYS A 17 -19.68 5.12 21.06
CA LYS A 17 -20.07 5.12 22.49
C LYS A 17 -19.47 3.91 23.20
N LYS A 18 -18.70 4.19 24.26
CA LYS A 18 -18.24 3.21 25.26
C LYS A 18 -19.43 2.30 25.64
N ALA A 19 -19.33 1.00 25.43
CA ALA A 19 -20.34 0.07 25.92
C ALA A 19 -20.44 0.25 27.44
N LYS A 20 -21.66 0.46 27.98
CA LYS A 20 -21.85 0.72 29.41
C LYS A 20 -21.21 -0.40 30.23
N GLY A 21 -20.11 -0.09 30.94
CA GLY A 21 -19.42 -1.00 31.84
C GLY A 21 -18.30 -1.85 31.21
N ALA A 22 -18.01 -1.72 29.90
CA ALA A 22 -16.87 -2.40 29.28
C ALA A 22 -15.55 -1.75 29.70
N SER A 23 -14.51 -2.55 29.98
CA SER A 23 -13.16 -2.06 30.16
C SER A 23 -12.52 -1.67 28.81
N ALA A 24 -11.46 -0.84 28.83
CA ALA A 24 -10.70 -0.53 27.62
C ALA A 24 -10.17 -1.79 26.93
N TYR A 25 -9.79 -2.79 27.71
CA TYR A 25 -9.35 -4.09 27.20
C TYR A 25 -10.46 -4.85 26.46
N ASP A 26 -11.69 -4.88 27.00
CA ASP A 26 -12.82 -5.57 26.36
C ASP A 26 -13.23 -4.88 25.05
N GLU A 27 -13.24 -3.53 25.04
CA GLU A 27 -13.49 -2.76 23.82
C GLU A 27 -12.43 -3.01 22.75
N ALA A 28 -11.16 -3.07 23.14
CA ALA A 28 -10.06 -3.38 22.24
C ALA A 28 -10.16 -4.82 21.69
N LEU A 29 -10.49 -5.81 22.51
CA LEU A 29 -10.74 -7.18 22.04
C LEU A 29 -11.88 -7.24 21.03
N TYR A 30 -12.97 -6.53 21.29
CA TYR A 30 -14.09 -6.43 20.36
C TYR A 30 -13.64 -5.80 19.02
N PHE A 31 -12.81 -4.76 19.07
CA PHE A 31 -12.29 -4.08 17.89
C PHE A 31 -11.33 -4.95 17.06
N LEU A 32 -10.59 -5.86 17.71
CA LEU A 32 -9.67 -6.81 17.08
C LEU A 32 -10.38 -8.03 16.46
N THR A 33 -11.60 -8.37 16.93
CA THR A 33 -12.32 -9.58 16.50
C THR A 33 -12.48 -9.72 14.99
N PRO A 34 -12.90 -8.68 14.22
CA PRO A 34 -13.15 -8.81 12.78
C PRO A 34 -11.87 -8.83 11.93
N LYS A 35 -10.78 -8.22 12.37
CA LYS A 35 -9.50 -8.14 11.65
C LYS A 35 -8.35 -7.69 12.55
N ALA A 36 -7.14 -8.07 12.16
CA ALA A 36 -5.93 -7.54 12.79
C ALA A 36 -5.85 -6.01 12.70
N ARG A 37 -5.29 -5.39 13.73
CA ARG A 37 -5.11 -3.94 13.87
C ARG A 37 -3.73 -3.62 14.41
N THR A 38 -3.26 -2.41 14.12
CA THR A 38 -2.03 -1.88 14.71
C THR A 38 -2.29 -1.32 16.11
N VAL A 39 -1.22 -1.14 16.88
CA VAL A 39 -1.28 -0.50 18.18
C VAL A 39 -1.94 0.87 18.09
N ARG A 40 -1.54 1.68 17.12
CA ARG A 40 -2.08 3.04 16.94
C ARG A 40 -3.56 3.06 16.54
N GLU A 41 -4.01 2.09 15.73
CA GLU A 41 -5.44 1.96 15.42
C GLU A 41 -6.27 1.65 16.66
N VAL A 42 -5.74 0.81 17.57
CA VAL A 42 -6.42 0.45 18.83
C VAL A 42 -6.40 1.64 19.80
N GLU A 43 -5.26 2.35 19.94
CA GLU A 43 -5.18 3.58 20.73
C GLU A 43 -6.22 4.60 20.29
N ASN A 44 -6.25 4.92 18.99
CA ASN A 44 -7.22 5.87 18.42
C ASN A 44 -8.66 5.43 18.68
N ARG A 45 -8.95 4.13 18.55
CA ARG A 45 -10.29 3.59 18.84
C ARG A 45 -10.68 3.79 20.30
N LEU A 46 -9.79 3.52 21.24
CA LEU A 46 -10.05 3.65 22.68
C LEU A 46 -10.20 5.13 23.09
N ASP A 47 -9.40 6.01 22.48
CA ASP A 47 -9.51 7.45 22.67
C ASP A 47 -10.87 7.98 22.18
N GLU A 48 -11.32 7.58 20.97
CA GLU A 48 -12.66 7.88 20.45
C GLU A 48 -13.79 7.39 21.38
N CYS A 49 -13.54 6.34 22.17
CA CYS A 49 -14.46 5.81 23.17
C CYS A 49 -14.36 6.52 24.53
N ASN A 50 -13.51 7.56 24.66
CA ASN A 50 -13.28 8.35 25.84
C ASN A 50 -12.75 7.54 27.05
N TYR A 51 -11.87 6.55 26.81
CA TYR A 51 -11.06 5.96 27.85
C TYR A 51 -9.92 6.90 28.23
N SER A 52 -9.52 6.89 29.50
CA SER A 52 -8.38 7.68 29.94
C SER A 52 -7.06 7.10 29.40
N GLU A 53 -6.03 7.95 29.27
CA GLU A 53 -4.70 7.53 28.83
C GLU A 53 -4.15 6.31 29.61
N GLY A 54 -4.36 6.30 30.94
CA GLY A 54 -3.95 5.19 31.80
C GLY A 54 -4.70 3.87 31.48
N GLU A 55 -6.02 3.95 31.19
CA GLU A 55 -6.80 2.77 30.78
C GLU A 55 -6.35 2.26 29.40
N ILE A 56 -6.06 3.18 28.46
CA ILE A 56 -5.56 2.85 27.13
C ILE A 56 -4.21 2.14 27.23
N MET A 57 -3.25 2.73 27.95
CA MET A 57 -1.91 2.18 28.13
C MET A 57 -1.97 0.76 28.74
N ALA A 58 -2.74 0.59 29.83
CA ALA A 58 -2.88 -0.71 30.48
C ALA A 58 -3.53 -1.76 29.55
N ALA A 59 -4.50 -1.36 28.73
CA ALA A 59 -5.12 -2.26 27.75
C ALA A 59 -4.13 -2.67 26.66
N ILE A 60 -3.38 -1.73 26.09
CA ILE A 60 -2.35 -1.98 25.04
C ILE A 60 -1.27 -2.92 25.59
N ASP A 61 -0.71 -2.65 26.77
CA ASP A 61 0.31 -3.49 27.37
C ASP A 61 -0.17 -4.94 27.57
N ARG A 62 -1.41 -5.09 28.06
CA ARG A 62 -2.00 -6.41 28.24
C ARG A 62 -2.22 -7.14 26.90
N LEU A 63 -2.64 -6.42 25.85
CA LEU A 63 -2.82 -6.99 24.51
C LEU A 63 -1.48 -7.40 23.88
N ARG A 64 -0.42 -6.60 24.05
CA ARG A 64 0.95 -6.91 23.61
C ARG A 64 1.49 -8.14 24.36
N ASN A 65 1.36 -8.19 25.68
CA ASN A 65 1.81 -9.31 26.49
C ASN A 65 1.09 -10.63 26.14
N ASN A 66 -0.15 -10.55 25.71
CA ASN A 66 -0.93 -11.70 25.23
C ASN A 66 -0.69 -12.02 23.73
N GLY A 67 0.19 -11.31 23.05
CA GLY A 67 0.49 -11.51 21.62
C GLY A 67 -0.64 -11.14 20.66
N LEU A 68 -1.65 -10.39 21.13
CA LEU A 68 -2.82 -9.96 20.34
C LEU A 68 -2.57 -8.66 19.55
N LEU A 69 -1.56 -7.88 19.96
CA LEU A 69 -1.05 -6.71 19.27
C LEU A 69 0.44 -6.87 19.01
N ASN A 70 0.81 -6.81 17.73
CA ASN A 70 2.20 -6.85 17.29
C ASN A 70 2.28 -6.23 15.88
N ASP A 71 2.83 -5.03 15.77
CA ASP A 71 2.89 -4.28 14.51
C ASP A 71 3.87 -4.90 13.51
N GLU A 72 4.93 -5.57 13.97
CA GLU A 72 5.85 -6.31 13.09
C GLU A 72 5.15 -7.52 12.44
N LYS A 73 4.40 -8.28 13.24
CA LYS A 73 3.59 -9.39 12.73
C LYS A 73 2.51 -8.88 11.77
N PHE A 74 1.83 -7.79 12.15
CA PHE A 74 0.83 -7.15 11.30
C PHE A 74 1.42 -6.77 9.94
N ALA A 75 2.59 -6.12 9.92
CA ALA A 75 3.24 -5.68 8.68
C ALA A 75 3.59 -6.86 7.77
N ARG A 76 4.18 -7.94 8.33
CA ARG A 76 4.52 -9.16 7.56
C ARG A 76 3.27 -9.82 6.98
N ASP A 77 2.25 -10.08 7.80
CA ASP A 77 1.00 -10.73 7.38
C ASP A 77 0.27 -9.88 6.32
N PHE A 78 0.33 -8.55 6.46
CA PHE A 78 -0.25 -7.61 5.49
C PHE A 78 0.44 -7.70 4.14
N ILE A 79 1.78 -7.65 4.11
CA ILE A 79 2.58 -7.75 2.89
C ILE A 79 2.30 -9.08 2.18
N GLU A 80 2.40 -10.19 2.91
CA GLU A 80 2.15 -11.53 2.37
C GLU A 80 0.75 -11.64 1.75
N SER A 81 -0.27 -11.22 2.47
CA SER A 81 -1.66 -11.23 1.99
C SER A 81 -1.83 -10.40 0.71
N ARG A 82 -1.13 -9.26 0.59
CA ARG A 82 -1.22 -8.41 -0.61
C ARG A 82 -0.52 -9.03 -1.80
N LEU A 83 0.68 -9.56 -1.61
CA LEU A 83 1.46 -10.23 -2.66
C LEU A 83 0.73 -11.48 -3.19
N ASN A 84 0.11 -12.25 -2.29
CA ASN A 84 -0.67 -13.44 -2.67
C ASN A 84 -1.96 -13.11 -3.45
N THR A 85 -2.45 -11.88 -3.37
CA THR A 85 -3.72 -11.50 -4.02
C THR A 85 -3.51 -10.93 -5.42
N LYS A 86 -2.50 -10.10 -5.63
CA LYS A 86 -2.21 -9.41 -6.90
C LYS A 86 -0.82 -8.81 -6.90
N PRO A 87 -0.22 -8.57 -8.09
CA PRO A 87 1.01 -7.81 -8.21
C PRO A 87 0.88 -6.44 -7.55
N VAL A 88 1.80 -6.12 -6.66
CA VAL A 88 1.84 -4.86 -5.90
C VAL A 88 3.28 -4.47 -5.63
N SER A 89 3.59 -3.17 -5.71
CA SER A 89 4.93 -2.64 -5.47
C SER A 89 5.24 -2.45 -3.98
N ARG A 90 6.53 -2.50 -3.63
CA ARG A 90 7.02 -2.14 -2.28
C ARG A 90 6.60 -0.71 -1.90
N GLY A 91 6.67 0.25 -2.83
CA GLY A 91 6.25 1.63 -2.59
C GLY A 91 4.77 1.75 -2.23
N LYS A 92 3.90 0.97 -2.90
CA LYS A 92 2.48 0.92 -2.55
C LYS A 92 2.21 0.23 -1.22
N LEU A 93 2.94 -0.87 -0.92
CA LEU A 93 2.84 -1.56 0.36
C LEU A 93 3.25 -0.63 1.51
N ARG A 94 4.37 0.10 1.35
CA ARG A 94 4.85 1.12 2.31
C ARG A 94 3.77 2.16 2.61
N ARG A 95 3.18 2.76 1.58
CA ARG A 95 2.11 3.75 1.74
C ARG A 95 0.91 3.18 2.49
N GLN A 96 0.47 1.97 2.15
CA GLN A 96 -0.64 1.33 2.83
C GLN A 96 -0.34 1.01 4.31
N LEU A 97 0.88 0.58 4.64
CA LEU A 97 1.27 0.34 6.03
C LEU A 97 1.36 1.64 6.84
N ARG A 98 1.80 2.75 6.21
CA ARG A 98 1.72 4.10 6.84
C ARG A 98 0.28 4.53 7.11
N GLU A 99 -0.67 4.23 6.21
CA GLU A 99 -2.11 4.47 6.43
C GLU A 99 -2.65 3.68 7.64
N HIS A 100 -2.01 2.56 7.99
CA HIS A 100 -2.26 1.77 9.20
C HIS A 100 -1.43 2.23 10.41
N PHE A 101 -0.70 3.35 10.30
CA PHE A 101 0.14 3.93 11.34
C PHE A 101 1.28 3.02 11.81
N VAL A 102 1.77 2.12 10.97
CA VAL A 102 2.97 1.32 11.26
C VAL A 102 4.21 2.23 11.18
N GLU A 103 5.13 2.09 12.13
CA GLU A 103 6.38 2.85 12.15
C GLU A 103 7.28 2.52 10.95
N ASN A 104 8.00 3.53 10.44
CA ASN A 104 8.84 3.37 9.25
C ASN A 104 9.90 2.27 9.42
N ALA A 105 10.53 2.15 10.58
CA ALA A 105 11.52 1.10 10.86
C ALA A 105 10.93 -0.32 10.73
N VAL A 106 9.70 -0.51 11.23
CA VAL A 106 8.96 -1.79 11.11
C VAL A 106 8.59 -2.06 9.67
N ILE A 107 8.16 -1.03 8.92
CA ILE A 107 7.85 -1.14 7.49
C ILE A 107 9.09 -1.55 6.70
N ASP A 108 10.23 -0.90 6.94
CA ASP A 108 11.47 -1.16 6.24
C ASP A 108 11.96 -2.59 6.46
N GLU A 109 11.93 -3.04 7.72
CA GLU A 109 12.27 -4.42 8.08
C GLU A 109 11.33 -5.43 7.40
N ALA A 110 10.02 -5.19 7.44
CA ALA A 110 9.05 -6.09 6.82
C ALA A 110 9.17 -6.14 5.28
N LEU A 111 9.48 -5.00 4.64
CA LEU A 111 9.67 -4.92 3.18
C LEU A 111 11.00 -5.52 2.72
N SER A 112 12.02 -5.61 3.59
CA SER A 112 13.30 -6.24 3.25
C SER A 112 13.16 -7.71 2.89
N ALA A 113 12.11 -8.38 3.35
CA ALA A 113 11.78 -9.76 2.99
C ALA A 113 11.21 -9.91 1.55
N VAL A 114 10.80 -8.83 0.90
CA VAL A 114 10.35 -8.85 -0.50
C VAL A 114 11.58 -8.75 -1.39
N SER A 115 11.88 -9.81 -2.14
CA SER A 115 13.06 -9.84 -3.02
C SER A 115 12.92 -8.89 -4.22
N ASP A 116 14.07 -8.45 -4.77
CA ASP A 116 14.08 -7.62 -5.99
C ASP A 116 13.48 -8.36 -7.17
N GLU A 117 13.68 -9.67 -7.25
CA GLU A 117 13.07 -10.53 -8.27
C GLU A 117 11.52 -10.51 -8.18
N THR A 118 10.97 -10.56 -6.98
CA THR A 118 9.51 -10.46 -6.75
C THR A 118 9.00 -9.08 -7.18
N GLU A 119 9.72 -8.01 -6.83
CA GLU A 119 9.36 -6.64 -7.20
C GLU A 119 9.36 -6.46 -8.72
N LEU A 120 10.43 -6.90 -9.40
CA LEU A 120 10.54 -6.82 -10.85
C LEU A 120 9.46 -7.68 -11.56
N SER A 121 9.21 -8.90 -11.08
CA SER A 121 8.14 -9.75 -11.60
C SER A 121 6.77 -9.10 -11.49
N ASN A 122 6.48 -8.47 -10.35
CA ASN A 122 5.25 -7.72 -10.15
C ASN A 122 5.16 -6.49 -11.08
N ALA A 123 6.26 -5.78 -11.27
CA ALA A 123 6.34 -4.65 -12.19
C ALA A 123 6.07 -5.11 -13.64
N ALA A 124 6.68 -6.20 -14.07
CA ALA A 124 6.49 -6.78 -15.40
C ALA A 124 5.03 -7.21 -15.64
N ALA A 125 4.40 -7.85 -14.65
CA ALA A 125 2.99 -8.24 -14.74
C ALA A 125 2.05 -7.03 -14.88
N VAL A 126 2.30 -5.97 -14.11
CA VAL A 126 1.53 -4.72 -14.18
C VAL A 126 1.83 -3.97 -15.49
N GLY A 127 3.10 -3.89 -15.90
CA GLY A 127 3.54 -3.28 -17.16
C GLY A 127 2.89 -3.93 -18.37
N SER A 128 2.97 -5.25 -18.48
CA SER A 128 2.35 -6.02 -19.57
C SER A 128 0.84 -5.82 -19.66
N LYS A 129 0.17 -5.71 -18.49
CA LYS A 129 -1.27 -5.41 -18.45
C LYS A 129 -1.59 -4.06 -19.07
N TYR A 130 -0.89 -3.00 -18.65
CA TYR A 130 -1.15 -1.63 -19.16
C TYR A 130 -0.65 -1.47 -20.59
N PHE A 131 0.47 -2.08 -20.95
CA PHE A 131 0.97 -2.06 -22.30
C PHE A 131 -0.01 -2.67 -23.30
N ARG A 132 -0.67 -3.77 -22.95
CA ARG A 132 -1.77 -4.35 -23.74
C ARG A 132 -3.01 -3.44 -23.79
N GLN A 133 -3.33 -2.78 -22.67
CA GLN A 133 -4.48 -1.85 -22.62
C GLN A 133 -4.30 -0.66 -23.57
N TYR A 134 -3.05 -0.24 -23.83
CA TYR A 134 -2.71 0.87 -24.71
C TYR A 134 -2.37 0.42 -26.14
N SER A 135 -2.76 -0.80 -26.56
CA SER A 135 -2.43 -1.38 -27.87
C SER A 135 -2.80 -0.51 -29.08
N ASN A 136 -3.79 0.38 -28.95
CA ASN A 136 -4.23 1.27 -30.03
C ASN A 136 -3.34 2.51 -30.22
N LEU A 137 -2.30 2.67 -29.41
CA LEU A 137 -1.41 3.84 -29.47
C LEU A 137 -0.09 3.46 -30.17
N PRO A 138 0.61 4.44 -30.80
CA PRO A 138 1.96 4.23 -31.30
C PRO A 138 2.89 3.76 -30.17
N LEU A 139 3.90 2.95 -30.52
CA LEU A 139 4.79 2.29 -29.54
C LEU A 139 5.38 3.27 -28.50
N LYS A 140 5.93 4.42 -28.94
CA LYS A 140 6.48 5.46 -28.07
C LYS A 140 5.48 5.95 -27.02
N GLU A 141 4.26 6.25 -27.41
CA GLU A 141 3.21 6.72 -26.50
C GLU A 141 2.72 5.61 -25.57
N ARG A 142 2.66 4.38 -26.06
CA ARG A 142 2.32 3.17 -25.31
C ARG A 142 3.32 2.92 -24.19
N LEU A 143 4.63 2.99 -24.50
CA LEU A 143 5.70 2.86 -23.48
C LEU A 143 5.63 4.00 -22.46
N ARG A 144 5.50 5.26 -22.91
CA ARG A 144 5.39 6.43 -22.04
C ARG A 144 4.25 6.29 -21.03
N ARG A 145 3.04 5.93 -21.48
CA ARG A 145 1.88 5.75 -20.60
C ARG A 145 2.05 4.56 -19.64
N THR A 146 2.66 3.48 -20.10
CA THR A 146 2.93 2.32 -19.28
C THR A 146 3.93 2.68 -18.17
N GLY A 147 5.01 3.39 -18.50
CA GLY A 147 6.00 3.86 -17.54
C GLY A 147 5.39 4.78 -16.49
N SER A 148 4.68 5.84 -16.92
CA SER A 148 3.96 6.73 -15.99
C SER A 148 3.01 5.98 -15.07
N ARG A 149 2.38 4.91 -15.55
CA ARG A 149 1.48 4.09 -14.74
C ARG A 149 2.24 3.24 -13.71
N LEU A 150 3.37 2.66 -14.08
CA LEU A 150 4.22 1.90 -13.17
C LEU A 150 4.75 2.79 -12.05
N VAL A 151 5.28 3.98 -12.37
CA VAL A 151 5.71 4.97 -11.37
C VAL A 151 4.57 5.34 -10.43
N SER A 152 3.38 5.65 -10.94
CA SER A 152 2.20 5.96 -10.11
C SER A 152 1.75 4.79 -9.23
N CYS A 153 2.09 3.56 -9.61
CA CYS A 153 1.89 2.37 -8.80
C CYS A 153 2.96 2.20 -7.71
N GLY A 154 4.04 3.00 -7.73
CA GLY A 154 5.09 3.01 -6.72
C GLY A 154 6.22 2.03 -6.99
N TYR A 155 6.46 1.62 -8.25
CA TYR A 155 7.64 0.87 -8.65
C TYR A 155 8.85 1.80 -8.80
N ALA A 156 10.04 1.31 -8.42
CA ALA A 156 11.27 2.05 -8.55
C ALA A 156 11.64 2.31 -10.03
N PHE A 157 12.40 3.36 -10.27
CA PHE A 157 12.80 3.77 -11.63
C PHE A 157 13.52 2.66 -12.39
N ASP A 158 14.46 1.96 -11.75
CA ASP A 158 15.24 0.90 -12.37
C ASP A 158 14.36 -0.29 -12.81
N ASP A 159 13.40 -0.69 -11.98
CA ASP A 159 12.42 -1.73 -12.33
C ASP A 159 11.56 -1.29 -13.52
N VAL A 160 11.09 -0.04 -13.51
CA VAL A 160 10.29 0.52 -14.60
C VAL A 160 11.08 0.54 -15.90
N LYS A 161 12.35 0.97 -15.86
CA LYS A 161 13.24 1.00 -17.02
C LYS A 161 13.45 -0.40 -17.60
N THR A 162 13.75 -1.39 -16.76
CA THR A 162 13.92 -2.78 -17.16
C THR A 162 12.68 -3.30 -17.86
N VAL A 163 11.50 -3.11 -17.24
CA VAL A 163 10.22 -3.58 -17.82
C VAL A 163 9.91 -2.90 -19.16
N LEU A 164 10.18 -1.60 -19.29
CA LEU A 164 9.93 -0.89 -20.55
C LEU A 164 10.87 -1.34 -21.67
N SER A 165 12.15 -1.63 -21.36
CA SER A 165 13.09 -2.21 -22.32
C SER A 165 12.60 -3.56 -22.83
N GLU A 166 12.22 -4.47 -21.92
CA GLU A 166 11.70 -5.79 -22.29
C GLU A 166 10.42 -5.70 -23.14
N LEU A 167 9.52 -4.76 -22.82
CA LEU A 167 8.29 -4.55 -23.58
C LEU A 167 8.54 -3.94 -24.96
N ALA A 168 9.57 -3.11 -25.11
CA ALA A 168 9.99 -2.55 -26.39
C ALA A 168 10.59 -3.65 -27.28
N GLU A 169 11.54 -4.43 -26.77
CA GLU A 169 12.20 -5.54 -27.48
C GLU A 169 11.20 -6.60 -27.98
N ASN A 170 10.21 -6.93 -27.16
CA ASN A 170 9.19 -7.92 -27.49
C ASN A 170 8.07 -7.37 -28.40
N SER A 171 8.11 -6.08 -28.79
CA SER A 171 7.13 -5.53 -29.72
C SER A 171 7.63 -5.70 -31.15
N GLU A 172 6.84 -6.35 -32.04
CA GLU A 172 7.18 -6.57 -33.47
C GLU A 172 7.35 -5.24 -34.26
N GLU A 173 7.04 -4.10 -33.65
CA GLU A 173 7.16 -2.76 -34.21
C GLU A 173 8.58 -2.18 -34.10
N THR A 174 9.50 -2.87 -33.42
CA THR A 174 10.91 -2.42 -33.26
C THR A 174 11.75 -2.72 -34.49
N GLY A 175 11.56 -1.91 -35.53
CA GLY A 175 12.59 -1.70 -36.52
C GLY A 175 13.58 -0.64 -36.01
N ASN A 176 14.66 -1.06 -35.36
CA ASN A 176 15.83 -0.22 -35.06
C ASN A 176 15.71 0.92 -34.01
N SER A 177 15.63 0.59 -32.73
CA SER A 177 16.35 1.39 -31.70
C SER A 177 16.37 0.68 -30.37
N ASP A 178 17.57 0.27 -29.92
CA ASP A 178 17.85 -0.43 -28.66
C ASP A 178 17.80 0.49 -27.42
N GLU A 179 17.31 1.72 -27.54
CA GLU A 179 17.28 2.69 -26.46
C GLU A 179 15.87 3.17 -26.17
N ILE A 180 15.53 3.18 -24.85
CA ILE A 180 14.37 3.91 -24.36
C ILE A 180 14.58 5.38 -24.77
N PRO A 181 13.61 6.02 -25.48
CA PRO A 181 13.77 7.43 -25.86
C PRO A 181 14.12 8.29 -24.64
N ASP A 182 15.13 9.15 -24.76
CA ASP A 182 15.61 10.07 -23.69
C ASP A 182 14.46 10.85 -23.02
N GLU A 183 13.42 11.16 -23.80
CA GLU A 183 12.21 11.81 -23.30
C GLU A 183 11.44 10.95 -22.28
N ILE A 184 11.48 9.61 -22.39
CA ILE A 184 10.85 8.70 -21.43
C ILE A 184 11.69 8.65 -20.17
N GLU A 185 13.00 8.62 -20.30
CA GLU A 185 13.92 8.69 -19.17
C GLU A 185 13.76 10.00 -18.39
N PHE A 186 13.67 11.13 -19.08
CA PHE A 186 13.41 12.44 -18.47
C PHE A 186 12.08 12.49 -17.71
N LEU A 187 11.00 11.96 -18.31
CA LEU A 187 9.68 11.93 -17.69
C LEU A 187 9.63 11.01 -16.44
N LEU A 188 10.36 9.90 -16.48
CA LEU A 188 10.45 8.97 -15.35
C LEU A 188 11.22 9.62 -14.18
N ARG A 189 12.35 10.29 -14.45
CA ARG A 189 13.11 11.03 -13.43
C ARG A 189 12.34 12.22 -12.83
N SER A 190 11.54 12.91 -13.64
CA SER A 190 10.70 14.02 -13.15
C SER A 190 9.60 13.56 -12.21
N ALA A 191 9.07 12.34 -12.40
CA ALA A 191 8.07 11.76 -11.54
C ALA A 191 8.66 11.26 -10.19
N GLU A 192 9.91 10.87 -10.16
CA GLU A 192 10.64 10.44 -8.96
C GLU A 192 10.89 11.63 -8.01
N ASN A 193 11.32 12.77 -8.57
CA ASN A 193 11.59 14.00 -7.81
C ASN A 193 10.33 14.70 -7.29
N GLY A 194 9.16 14.41 -7.83
CA GLY A 194 7.88 14.97 -7.36
C GLY A 194 7.19 14.17 -6.25
N ALA A 195 7.71 12.99 -5.89
CA ALA A 195 7.14 12.14 -4.85
C ALA A 195 7.70 12.42 -3.45
N ASP A 196 8.82 13.15 -3.34
CA ASP A 196 9.51 13.44 -2.07
C ASP A 196 9.11 14.80 -1.44
N ASP A 197 8.28 15.61 -2.11
CA ASP A 197 7.93 16.98 -1.65
C ASP A 197 6.60 17.06 -0.87
N GLU A 198 5.98 15.96 -0.46
CA GLU A 198 4.85 15.96 0.48
C GLU A 198 5.29 15.36 1.83
N GLU A 199 6.06 16.16 2.62
CA GLU A 199 6.18 16.02 4.07
C GLU A 199 4.99 16.65 4.82
#